data_b1069a88731441e2e0d024958892776f
#
_entry.id   b1069a88731441e2e0d024958892776f
#
_cell.length_a   1.000
_cell.length_b   1.000
_cell.length_c   1.000
_cell.angle_alpha   90.00
_cell.angle_beta   90.00
_cell.angle_gamma   90.00
#
_symmetry.space_group_name_H-M   'P 1'
#
loop_
_entity.id
_entity.type
_entity.pdbx_description
1 polymer ?
#
loop_
_entity_poly.entity_id
_entity_poly.type
_entity_poly.pdbx_seq_one_letter_code
_entity_poly.pdbx_strand_id
1 'polypeptide(L)'
;MFKLFIKRPILSGVISVIIVCLGVLSILTLPITQFPDIVPPSVTVTARYTGASADVMSKTVATPLERAINGVPGMTYMTTVCTNDGMSLTTIYFKVGTDPDVAAVNVQNRVTTVLDELPEEVIRAGVITEKEVNSMLMYLNIMSTDSAHTEKFVYNFADINILRELKRIDGVGLVEIMGSRDYAMRVWLNPNRLAAYNMVPQDVTEAIRNQNIEAAPGKTGISSDKLPQQLQYVLQYTGKFSTAEEYGEIVLKALPDGSLLRLKDVATIEFDSEDYNMTSMTDGRPSASIMIKQRPGSNAREVIQNIKTKMAEIKESSFAPGMDYNISYDVSRFLDASIQSVLKTLLEAFILVFIVVYIFLQDFRSTLIPAIAVPVSLVGTFFFMEMLGFSINMLTLFALVLAIGIVVDNAIVVVEAVHVKMHHEKLSPYKASVAAINEIGGAIIAITLVMSAVFVPVGFMQGTVGIFYRQFSLTCLLYTSPS
;
A
#
# COMPACT_ATOMS: atom_id res chain seq x y z
N MET A 1 15.85 17.99 -41.21
CA MET A 1 15.79 18.24 -39.78
C MET A 1 17.21 18.39 -39.20
N PHE A 2 18.09 17.44 -39.28
CA PHE A 2 19.47 17.47 -38.72
C PHE A 2 20.33 18.68 -39.15
N LYS A 3 20.24 19.09 -40.44
CA LYS A 3 20.99 20.27 -40.94
C LYS A 3 20.64 21.59 -40.21
N LEU A 4 19.47 21.70 -39.58
CA LEU A 4 19.07 22.88 -38.80
C LEU A 4 19.93 23.01 -37.54
N PHE A 5 20.17 21.90 -36.84
CA PHE A 5 20.97 21.86 -35.63
C PHE A 5 22.45 22.14 -35.90
N ILE A 6 22.97 21.62 -37.00
CA ILE A 6 24.35 21.91 -37.42
C ILE A 6 24.51 23.40 -37.78
N LYS A 7 23.51 23.99 -38.47
CA LYS A 7 23.54 25.43 -38.81
C LYS A 7 23.38 26.37 -37.62
N ARG A 8 22.74 25.90 -36.54
CA ARG A 8 22.44 26.69 -35.34
C ARG A 8 22.88 25.96 -34.07
N PRO A 9 24.20 25.87 -33.81
CA PRO A 9 24.70 25.06 -32.66
C PRO A 9 24.22 25.61 -31.29
N ILE A 10 24.01 26.91 -31.17
CA ILE A 10 23.47 27.52 -29.96
C ILE A 10 22.05 26.99 -29.67
N LEU A 11 21.21 26.82 -30.70
CA LEU A 11 19.87 26.32 -30.54
C LEU A 11 19.90 24.86 -30.00
N SER A 12 20.79 24.03 -30.53
CA SER A 12 21.00 22.66 -30.05
C SER A 12 21.43 22.64 -28.59
N GLY A 13 22.41 23.47 -28.20
CA GLY A 13 22.87 23.57 -26.83
C GLY A 13 21.79 24.03 -25.85
N VAL A 14 20.98 25.04 -26.24
CA VAL A 14 19.88 25.52 -25.42
C VAL A 14 18.81 24.46 -25.21
N ILE A 15 18.44 23.72 -26.27
CA ILE A 15 17.47 22.61 -26.16
C ILE A 15 18.00 21.54 -25.20
N SER A 16 19.26 21.14 -25.33
CA SER A 16 19.89 20.15 -24.44
C SER A 16 19.88 20.61 -22.98
N VAL A 17 20.19 21.87 -22.71
CA VAL A 17 20.14 22.43 -21.34
C VAL A 17 18.71 22.44 -20.80
N ILE A 18 17.72 22.83 -21.61
CA ILE A 18 16.30 22.80 -21.19
C ILE A 18 15.88 21.37 -20.85
N ILE A 19 16.21 20.39 -21.69
CA ILE A 19 15.88 18.98 -21.45
C ILE A 19 16.52 18.49 -20.15
N VAL A 20 17.78 18.82 -19.91
CA VAL A 20 18.47 18.46 -18.65
C VAL A 20 17.81 19.13 -17.44
N CYS A 21 17.48 20.42 -17.51
CA CYS A 21 16.81 21.12 -16.42
C CYS A 21 15.43 20.49 -16.10
N LEU A 22 14.63 20.22 -17.13
CA LEU A 22 13.32 19.55 -16.96
C LEU A 22 13.50 18.16 -16.39
N GLY A 23 14.45 17.37 -16.90
CA GLY A 23 14.72 16.02 -16.42
C GLY A 23 15.20 15.99 -14.95
N VAL A 24 16.03 16.94 -14.53
CA VAL A 24 16.45 17.06 -13.13
C VAL A 24 15.24 17.39 -12.23
N LEU A 25 14.36 18.28 -12.65
CA LEU A 25 13.13 18.55 -11.91
C LEU A 25 12.27 17.29 -11.79
N SER A 26 12.10 16.56 -12.89
CA SER A 26 11.34 15.32 -12.91
C SER A 26 11.92 14.23 -12.00
N ILE A 27 13.23 14.10 -11.89
CA ILE A 27 13.88 13.16 -10.95
C ILE A 27 13.49 13.46 -9.49
N LEU A 28 13.27 14.72 -9.15
CA LEU A 28 12.90 15.13 -7.79
C LEU A 28 11.41 14.89 -7.49
N THR A 29 10.55 14.88 -8.52
CA THR A 29 9.10 14.78 -8.39
C THR A 29 8.56 13.36 -8.65
N LEU A 30 9.26 12.55 -9.46
CA LEU A 30 8.84 11.20 -9.79
C LEU A 30 8.73 10.29 -8.56
N PRO A 31 7.62 9.56 -8.42
CA PRO A 31 7.47 8.59 -7.33
C PRO A 31 8.48 7.45 -7.50
N ILE A 32 9.09 7.06 -6.38
CA ILE A 32 10.00 5.91 -6.32
C ILE A 32 9.22 4.74 -5.75
N THR A 33 9.09 3.65 -6.52
CA THR A 33 8.37 2.44 -6.15
C THR A 33 9.23 1.21 -6.43
N GLN A 34 8.90 0.08 -5.82
CA GLN A 34 9.62 -1.17 -6.10
C GLN A 34 9.30 -1.70 -7.50
N PHE A 35 8.01 -1.73 -7.82
CA PHE A 35 7.47 -2.17 -9.10
C PHE A 35 6.43 -1.16 -9.60
N PRO A 36 6.11 -1.16 -10.90
CA PRO A 36 4.95 -0.43 -11.40
C PRO A 36 3.66 -0.85 -10.66
N ASP A 37 2.65 0.00 -10.65
CA ASP A 37 1.31 -0.35 -10.14
C ASP A 37 0.64 -1.35 -11.08
N ILE A 38 1.05 -2.62 -10.96
CA ILE A 38 0.60 -3.74 -11.78
C ILE A 38 -0.49 -4.58 -11.13
N VAL A 39 -0.71 -4.39 -9.83
CA VAL A 39 -1.68 -5.16 -9.08
C VAL A 39 -3.08 -4.68 -9.46
N PRO A 40 -3.95 -5.59 -9.97
CA PRO A 40 -5.34 -5.22 -10.21
C PRO A 40 -5.96 -4.68 -8.92
N PRO A 41 -6.71 -3.57 -8.97
CA PRO A 41 -7.42 -3.11 -7.80
C PRO A 41 -8.30 -4.21 -7.25
N SER A 42 -8.32 -4.38 -5.94
CA SER A 42 -9.18 -5.34 -5.26
C SER A 42 -9.96 -4.68 -4.12
N VAL A 43 -11.12 -5.23 -3.86
CA VAL A 43 -12.01 -4.85 -2.76
C VAL A 43 -12.27 -6.09 -1.93
N THR A 44 -12.12 -5.99 -0.63
CA THR A 44 -12.43 -7.06 0.31
C THR A 44 -13.75 -6.82 1.01
N VAL A 45 -14.53 -7.90 1.16
CA VAL A 45 -15.74 -7.92 1.96
C VAL A 45 -15.56 -8.94 3.06
N THR A 46 -15.55 -8.47 4.30
CA THR A 46 -15.36 -9.29 5.49
C THR A 46 -16.67 -9.38 6.27
N ALA A 47 -17.07 -10.60 6.61
CA ALA A 47 -18.22 -10.87 7.46
C ALA A 47 -17.85 -11.83 8.56
N ARG A 48 -18.44 -11.66 9.76
CA ARG A 48 -18.23 -12.53 10.92
C ARG A 48 -19.54 -13.13 11.40
N TYR A 49 -19.54 -14.45 11.58
CA TYR A 49 -20.62 -15.20 12.19
C TYR A 49 -20.02 -16.06 13.31
N THR A 50 -19.93 -15.50 14.49
CA THR A 50 -19.30 -16.15 15.64
C THR A 50 -19.95 -17.50 15.96
N GLY A 51 -19.15 -18.54 16.04
CA GLY A 51 -19.61 -19.91 16.30
C GLY A 51 -20.04 -20.72 15.08
N ALA A 52 -20.05 -20.13 13.89
CA ALA A 52 -20.35 -20.84 12.66
C ALA A 52 -19.12 -21.60 12.13
N SER A 53 -19.33 -22.79 11.60
CA SER A 53 -18.31 -23.52 10.85
C SER A 53 -18.12 -22.95 9.44
N ALA A 54 -17.01 -23.27 8.80
CA ALA A 54 -16.73 -22.84 7.42
C ALA A 54 -17.83 -23.24 6.43
N ASP A 55 -18.43 -24.41 6.60
CA ASP A 55 -19.55 -24.90 5.74
C ASP A 55 -20.80 -24.05 5.94
N VAL A 56 -21.15 -23.72 7.18
CA VAL A 56 -22.26 -22.82 7.49
C VAL A 56 -21.99 -21.42 6.93
N MET A 57 -20.81 -20.87 7.18
CA MET A 57 -20.39 -19.57 6.63
C MET A 57 -20.52 -19.52 5.10
N SER A 58 -20.04 -20.56 4.43
CA SER A 58 -20.11 -20.65 2.95
C SER A 58 -21.55 -20.61 2.43
N LYS A 59 -22.46 -21.32 3.08
CA LYS A 59 -23.86 -21.46 2.63
C LYS A 59 -24.72 -20.25 3.00
N THR A 60 -24.56 -19.72 4.23
CA THR A 60 -25.49 -18.72 4.78
C THR A 60 -24.99 -17.28 4.63
N VAL A 61 -23.69 -17.08 4.43
CA VAL A 61 -23.10 -15.73 4.35
C VAL A 61 -22.40 -15.52 3.01
N ALA A 62 -21.44 -16.40 2.65
CA ALA A 62 -20.65 -16.20 1.44
C ALA A 62 -21.51 -16.28 0.17
N THR A 63 -22.35 -17.30 0.04
CA THR A 63 -23.18 -17.51 -1.17
C THR A 63 -24.14 -16.35 -1.46
N PRO A 64 -24.91 -15.78 -0.52
CA PRO A 64 -25.72 -14.60 -0.75
C PRO A 64 -24.89 -13.38 -1.17
N LEU A 65 -23.77 -13.12 -0.47
CA LEU A 65 -22.86 -12.01 -0.79
C LEU A 65 -22.26 -12.15 -2.20
N GLU A 66 -21.71 -13.34 -2.52
CA GLU A 66 -21.14 -13.60 -3.86
C GLU A 66 -22.18 -13.41 -4.98
N ARG A 67 -23.40 -13.87 -4.75
CA ARG A 67 -24.50 -13.73 -5.72
C ARG A 67 -24.83 -12.25 -5.98
N ALA A 68 -24.86 -11.45 -4.95
CA ALA A 68 -25.14 -10.03 -5.07
C ALA A 68 -23.99 -9.24 -5.71
N ILE A 69 -22.76 -9.56 -5.32
CA ILE A 69 -21.54 -8.88 -5.80
C ILE A 69 -21.26 -9.26 -7.27
N ASN A 70 -21.65 -10.45 -7.69
CA ASN A 70 -21.42 -10.89 -9.05
C ASN A 70 -22.00 -9.92 -10.09
N GLY A 71 -21.16 -9.53 -11.04
CA GLY A 71 -21.52 -8.57 -12.08
C GLY A 71 -21.34 -7.09 -11.70
N VAL A 72 -20.59 -6.77 -10.66
CA VAL A 72 -20.15 -5.39 -10.38
C VAL A 72 -19.31 -4.88 -11.55
N PRO A 73 -19.51 -3.62 -12.02
CA PRO A 73 -18.79 -3.07 -13.15
C PRO A 73 -17.28 -3.14 -12.98
N GLY A 74 -16.58 -3.63 -14.00
CA GLY A 74 -15.12 -3.77 -14.00
C GLY A 74 -14.57 -5.01 -13.26
N MET A 75 -15.40 -5.79 -12.59
CA MET A 75 -14.99 -7.04 -11.94
C MET A 75 -14.47 -8.05 -12.97
N THR A 76 -13.40 -8.76 -12.61
CA THR A 76 -12.84 -9.87 -13.39
C THR A 76 -13.20 -11.22 -12.79
N TYR A 77 -12.94 -11.39 -11.51
CA TYR A 77 -13.29 -12.57 -10.72
C TYR A 77 -13.32 -12.22 -9.23
N MET A 78 -13.82 -13.11 -8.41
CA MET A 78 -13.77 -13.04 -6.96
C MET A 78 -13.39 -14.38 -6.36
N THR A 79 -12.83 -14.33 -5.16
CA THR A 79 -12.50 -15.51 -4.35
C THR A 79 -13.03 -15.30 -2.94
N THR A 80 -13.58 -16.37 -2.35
CA THR A 80 -14.06 -16.32 -0.96
C THR A 80 -13.39 -17.41 -0.15
N VAL A 81 -12.90 -17.04 1.01
CA VAL A 81 -12.35 -17.95 2.02
C VAL A 81 -13.23 -17.91 3.25
N CYS A 82 -13.75 -19.06 3.64
CA CYS A 82 -14.53 -19.23 4.87
C CYS A 82 -13.72 -20.08 5.87
N THR A 83 -13.65 -19.64 7.12
CA THR A 83 -12.87 -20.28 8.16
C THR A 83 -13.77 -20.84 9.28
N ASN A 84 -13.26 -21.82 10.06
CA ASN A 84 -14.04 -22.45 11.14
C ASN A 84 -14.16 -21.59 12.41
N ASP A 85 -13.52 -20.45 12.44
CA ASP A 85 -13.69 -19.39 13.46
C ASP A 85 -14.84 -18.44 13.13
N GLY A 86 -15.62 -18.75 12.08
CA GLY A 86 -16.78 -17.96 11.68
C GLY A 86 -16.46 -16.68 10.93
N MET A 87 -15.34 -16.64 10.19
CA MET A 87 -14.99 -15.52 9.32
C MET A 87 -15.18 -15.89 7.85
N SER A 88 -15.69 -14.95 7.06
CA SER A 88 -15.71 -15.00 5.60
C SER A 88 -14.99 -13.78 5.04
N LEU A 89 -14.01 -14.02 4.17
CA LEU A 89 -13.27 -13.00 3.46
C LEU A 89 -13.48 -13.20 1.95
N THR A 90 -14.21 -12.29 1.32
CA THR A 90 -14.41 -12.26 -0.13
C THR A 90 -13.54 -11.18 -0.74
N THR A 91 -12.62 -11.56 -1.63
CA THR A 91 -11.77 -10.63 -2.38
C THR A 91 -12.25 -10.53 -3.82
N ILE A 92 -12.60 -9.34 -4.25
CA ILE A 92 -13.11 -9.01 -5.57
C ILE A 92 -12.01 -8.30 -6.36
N TYR A 93 -11.62 -8.84 -7.50
CA TYR A 93 -10.56 -8.32 -8.35
C TYR A 93 -11.16 -7.59 -9.55
N PHE A 94 -10.61 -6.42 -9.85
CA PHE A 94 -11.07 -5.54 -10.92
C PHE A 94 -10.06 -5.46 -12.07
N LYS A 95 -10.52 -4.98 -13.21
CA LYS A 95 -9.63 -4.67 -14.33
C LYS A 95 -8.65 -3.58 -13.94
N VAL A 96 -7.41 -3.69 -14.44
CA VAL A 96 -6.41 -2.65 -14.24
C VAL A 96 -6.90 -1.32 -14.80
N GLY A 97 -6.70 -0.24 -14.04
CA GLY A 97 -7.21 1.10 -14.38
C GLY A 97 -8.61 1.39 -13.84
N THR A 98 -9.26 0.43 -13.16
CA THR A 98 -10.50 0.70 -12.40
C THR A 98 -10.13 1.52 -11.15
N ASP A 99 -10.91 2.57 -10.88
CA ASP A 99 -10.78 3.36 -9.67
C ASP A 99 -11.20 2.52 -8.44
N PRO A 100 -10.30 2.28 -7.48
CA PRO A 100 -10.59 1.43 -6.31
C PRO A 100 -11.67 2.02 -5.40
N ASP A 101 -11.80 3.35 -5.31
CA ASP A 101 -12.81 4.00 -4.48
C ASP A 101 -14.20 3.82 -5.07
N VAL A 102 -14.33 4.00 -6.38
CA VAL A 102 -15.58 3.73 -7.10
C VAL A 102 -15.96 2.25 -7.05
N ALA A 103 -14.97 1.35 -7.17
CA ALA A 103 -15.17 -0.08 -7.05
C ALA A 103 -15.69 -0.46 -5.65
N ALA A 104 -15.11 0.06 -4.58
CA ALA A 104 -15.55 -0.20 -3.21
C ALA A 104 -16.97 0.28 -2.97
N VAL A 105 -17.33 1.46 -3.45
CA VAL A 105 -18.71 1.98 -3.36
C VAL A 105 -19.69 1.08 -4.11
N ASN A 106 -19.34 0.62 -5.31
CA ASN A 106 -20.20 -0.28 -6.09
C ASN A 106 -20.40 -1.63 -5.40
N VAL A 107 -19.33 -2.20 -4.80
CA VAL A 107 -19.42 -3.43 -4.01
C VAL A 107 -20.30 -3.20 -2.78
N GLN A 108 -20.05 -2.13 -2.01
CA GLN A 108 -20.84 -1.81 -0.82
C GLN A 108 -22.33 -1.66 -1.14
N ASN A 109 -22.67 -0.99 -2.24
CA ASN A 109 -24.07 -0.89 -2.69
C ASN A 109 -24.70 -2.27 -2.93
N ARG A 110 -23.95 -3.22 -3.51
CA ARG A 110 -24.43 -4.58 -3.73
C ARG A 110 -24.56 -5.37 -2.43
N VAL A 111 -23.58 -5.27 -1.54
CA VAL A 111 -23.62 -5.87 -0.20
C VAL A 111 -24.87 -5.40 0.56
N THR A 112 -25.15 -4.10 0.52
CA THR A 112 -26.30 -3.53 1.23
C THR A 112 -27.64 -4.11 0.76
N THR A 113 -27.76 -4.53 -0.51
CA THR A 113 -29.02 -5.10 -1.04
C THR A 113 -29.38 -6.48 -0.52
N VAL A 114 -28.44 -7.18 0.11
CA VAL A 114 -28.65 -8.56 0.61
C VAL A 114 -28.43 -8.70 2.10
N LEU A 115 -28.28 -7.58 2.82
CA LEU A 115 -28.05 -7.61 4.28
C LEU A 115 -29.21 -8.30 5.02
N ASP A 116 -30.43 -8.15 4.55
CA ASP A 116 -31.63 -8.75 5.13
C ASP A 116 -31.74 -10.28 4.87
N GLU A 117 -30.98 -10.81 3.91
CA GLU A 117 -30.86 -12.25 3.68
C GLU A 117 -29.86 -12.95 4.61
N LEU A 118 -29.02 -12.15 5.32
CA LEU A 118 -27.95 -12.68 6.19
C LEU A 118 -28.47 -12.99 7.61
N PRO A 119 -27.82 -13.89 8.34
CA PRO A 119 -28.11 -14.15 9.75
C PRO A 119 -28.04 -12.87 10.59
N GLU A 120 -28.92 -12.72 11.58
CA GLU A 120 -29.02 -11.52 12.42
C GLU A 120 -27.70 -11.20 13.15
N GLU A 121 -26.97 -12.23 13.54
CA GLU A 121 -25.66 -12.09 14.18
C GLU A 121 -24.63 -11.46 13.25
N VAL A 122 -24.66 -11.78 11.96
CA VAL A 122 -23.78 -11.22 10.93
C VAL A 122 -24.15 -9.76 10.67
N ILE A 123 -25.45 -9.47 10.58
CA ILE A 123 -25.94 -8.07 10.41
C ILE A 123 -25.51 -7.20 11.61
N ARG A 124 -25.60 -7.76 12.81
CA ARG A 124 -25.22 -7.06 14.05
C ARG A 124 -23.71 -6.86 14.17
N ALA A 125 -22.91 -7.83 13.76
CA ALA A 125 -21.45 -7.70 13.70
C ALA A 125 -21.01 -6.70 12.62
N GLY A 126 -21.82 -6.55 11.57
CA GLY A 126 -21.56 -5.73 10.41
C GLY A 126 -20.78 -6.46 9.31
N VAL A 127 -21.05 -6.10 8.06
CA VAL A 127 -20.29 -6.54 6.89
C VAL A 127 -19.41 -5.38 6.46
N ILE A 128 -18.12 -5.59 6.49
CA ILE A 128 -17.12 -4.55 6.23
C ILE A 128 -16.65 -4.66 4.79
N THR A 129 -16.73 -3.58 4.03
CA THR A 129 -16.22 -3.48 2.65
C THR A 129 -15.09 -2.48 2.60
N GLU A 130 -13.92 -2.92 2.19
CA GLU A 130 -12.72 -2.09 2.14
C GLU A 130 -11.96 -2.28 0.82
N LYS A 131 -11.34 -1.21 0.33
CA LYS A 131 -10.38 -1.34 -0.76
C LYS A 131 -9.10 -1.98 -0.24
N GLU A 132 -8.59 -2.97 -0.95
CA GLU A 132 -7.32 -3.59 -0.60
C GLU A 132 -6.15 -2.76 -1.11
N VAL A 133 -5.22 -2.48 -0.22
CA VAL A 133 -3.97 -1.81 -0.54
C VAL A 133 -2.87 -2.85 -0.56
N ASN A 134 -2.32 -3.13 -1.74
CA ASN A 134 -1.38 -4.24 -1.94
C ASN A 134 0.11 -3.86 -1.82
N SER A 135 0.42 -2.56 -1.77
CA SER A 135 1.81 -2.08 -1.71
C SER A 135 2.33 -2.08 -0.28
N MET A 136 3.02 -3.14 0.10
CA MET A 136 3.67 -3.26 1.41
C MET A 136 4.83 -2.28 1.54
N LEU A 137 4.86 -1.52 2.65
CA LEU A 137 5.96 -0.59 2.97
C LEU A 137 6.86 -1.13 4.07
N MET A 138 6.26 -1.49 5.21
CA MET A 138 7.00 -1.70 6.44
C MET A 138 6.24 -2.60 7.42
N TYR A 139 6.99 -3.43 8.17
CA TYR A 139 6.56 -4.01 9.43
C TYR A 139 7.30 -3.35 10.59
N LEU A 140 6.53 -2.77 11.50
CA LEU A 140 7.01 -2.11 12.71
C LEU A 140 6.55 -2.92 13.92
N ASN A 141 7.48 -3.35 14.77
CA ASN A 141 7.17 -4.13 15.96
C ASN A 141 7.42 -3.29 17.20
N ILE A 142 6.40 -3.13 18.02
CA ILE A 142 6.50 -2.50 19.34
C ILE A 142 6.71 -3.60 20.36
N MET A 143 7.70 -3.45 21.21
CA MET A 143 8.07 -4.44 22.23
C MET A 143 8.43 -3.77 23.54
N SER A 144 8.45 -4.55 24.61
CA SER A 144 8.95 -4.09 25.91
C SER A 144 9.98 -5.04 26.50
N THR A 145 10.95 -4.48 27.20
CA THR A 145 11.92 -5.23 28.00
C THR A 145 11.43 -5.44 29.44
N ASP A 146 10.38 -4.72 29.85
CA ASP A 146 9.77 -4.85 31.16
C ASP A 146 8.77 -6.01 31.19
N SER A 147 8.95 -6.96 32.07
CA SER A 147 8.07 -8.12 32.25
C SER A 147 6.67 -7.75 32.80
N ALA A 148 6.52 -6.55 33.35
CA ALA A 148 5.22 -6.02 33.78
C ALA A 148 4.34 -5.64 32.58
N HIS A 149 4.94 -5.36 31.42
CA HIS A 149 4.22 -5.01 30.20
C HIS A 149 3.81 -6.29 29.45
N THR A 150 2.56 -6.70 29.66
CA THR A 150 1.98 -7.85 28.95
C THR A 150 1.80 -7.56 27.44
N GLU A 151 1.60 -8.61 26.63
CA GLU A 151 1.27 -8.49 25.21
C GLU A 151 0.08 -7.56 24.96
N LYS A 152 -0.95 -7.66 25.80
CA LYS A 152 -2.15 -6.80 25.74
C LYS A 152 -1.83 -5.33 26.00
N PHE A 153 -0.98 -5.05 26.96
CA PHE A 153 -0.54 -3.68 27.23
C PHE A 153 0.18 -3.09 26.03
N VAL A 154 1.12 -3.84 25.45
CA VAL A 154 1.91 -3.40 24.26
C VAL A 154 0.99 -3.16 23.07
N TYR A 155 0.02 -4.07 22.84
CA TYR A 155 -0.98 -3.92 21.79
C TYR A 155 -1.83 -2.65 21.97
N ASN A 156 -2.46 -2.49 23.13
CA ASN A 156 -3.33 -1.34 23.38
C ASN A 156 -2.56 -0.02 23.38
N PHE A 157 -1.32 -0.04 23.87
CA PHE A 157 -0.43 1.12 23.76
C PHE A 157 -0.19 1.48 22.28
N ALA A 158 0.09 0.50 21.44
CA ALA A 158 0.32 0.70 20.01
C ALA A 158 -0.94 1.22 19.31
N ASP A 159 -2.12 0.69 19.62
CA ASP A 159 -3.39 1.14 19.05
C ASP A 159 -3.70 2.60 19.40
N ILE A 160 -3.58 2.95 20.68
CA ILE A 160 -3.97 4.28 21.18
C ILE A 160 -2.97 5.36 20.74
N ASN A 161 -1.66 5.09 20.88
CA ASN A 161 -0.63 6.13 20.74
C ASN A 161 0.07 6.13 19.37
N ILE A 162 0.12 5.00 18.65
CA ILE A 162 0.92 4.86 17.43
C ILE A 162 0.04 4.76 16.20
N LEU A 163 -0.93 3.85 16.19
CA LEU A 163 -1.75 3.54 15.02
C LEU A 163 -2.42 4.80 14.43
N ARG A 164 -2.98 5.64 15.30
CA ARG A 164 -3.71 6.86 14.90
C ARG A 164 -2.78 7.90 14.27
N GLU A 165 -1.59 8.04 14.79
CA GLU A 165 -0.59 8.99 14.29
C GLU A 165 -0.03 8.53 12.94
N LEU A 166 0.24 7.23 12.78
CA LEU A 166 0.74 6.68 11.52
C LEU A 166 -0.32 6.75 10.40
N LYS A 167 -1.61 6.56 10.72
CA LYS A 167 -2.71 6.71 9.74
C LYS A 167 -2.84 8.12 9.16
N ARG A 168 -2.33 9.15 9.84
CA ARG A 168 -2.39 10.56 9.39
C ARG A 168 -1.26 10.95 8.45
N ILE A 169 -0.23 10.10 8.32
CA ILE A 169 0.92 10.40 7.44
C ILE A 169 0.46 10.32 6.00
N ASP A 170 0.72 11.37 5.23
CA ASP A 170 0.37 11.38 3.82
C ASP A 170 1.14 10.30 3.05
N GLY A 171 0.44 9.62 2.13
CA GLY A 171 0.99 8.48 1.38
C GLY A 171 0.83 7.12 2.07
N VAL A 172 0.45 7.07 3.34
CA VAL A 172 0.04 5.84 4.01
C VAL A 172 -1.37 5.44 3.54
N GLY A 173 -1.53 4.19 3.13
CA GLY A 173 -2.80 3.64 2.64
C GLY A 173 -3.54 2.81 3.68
N LEU A 174 -2.80 1.98 4.43
CA LEU A 174 -3.32 1.14 5.50
C LEU A 174 -2.30 1.02 6.62
N VAL A 175 -2.77 1.11 7.85
CA VAL A 175 -2.01 0.77 9.06
C VAL A 175 -2.88 -0.13 9.93
N GLU A 176 -2.38 -1.31 10.23
CA GLU A 176 -3.09 -2.32 10.99
C GLU A 176 -2.14 -3.05 11.93
N ILE A 177 -2.60 -3.32 13.18
CA ILE A 177 -1.86 -4.17 14.10
C ILE A 177 -2.28 -5.61 13.85
N MET A 178 -1.32 -6.47 13.59
CA MET A 178 -1.57 -7.89 13.32
C MET A 178 -1.97 -8.61 14.61
N GLY A 179 -3.12 -9.29 14.57
CA GLY A 179 -3.69 -9.99 15.73
C GLY A 179 -4.35 -9.03 16.71
N SER A 180 -5.68 -9.01 16.74
CA SER A 180 -6.41 -8.18 17.68
C SER A 180 -6.19 -8.65 19.13
N ARG A 181 -5.86 -7.72 20.01
CA ARG A 181 -5.77 -7.90 21.45
C ARG A 181 -6.63 -6.88 22.18
N ASP A 182 -7.72 -6.46 21.53
CA ASP A 182 -8.67 -5.55 22.13
C ASP A 182 -9.16 -6.11 23.45
N TYR A 183 -9.34 -5.23 24.44
CA TYR A 183 -9.85 -5.65 25.71
C TYR A 183 -11.33 -6.04 25.61
N ALA A 184 -11.66 -7.19 26.17
CA ALA A 184 -13.01 -7.70 26.25
C ALA A 184 -13.29 -8.31 27.63
N MET A 185 -14.55 -8.28 28.04
CA MET A 185 -15.00 -8.99 29.20
C MET A 185 -15.31 -10.45 28.78
N ARG A 186 -14.46 -11.37 29.19
CA ARG A 186 -14.58 -12.82 28.88
C ARG A 186 -15.43 -13.49 29.94
N VAL A 187 -16.46 -14.19 29.53
CA VAL A 187 -17.37 -14.94 30.40
C VAL A 187 -17.25 -16.41 30.05
N TRP A 188 -16.52 -17.15 30.88
CA TRP A 188 -16.29 -18.59 30.71
C TRP A 188 -17.41 -19.36 31.42
N LEU A 189 -18.40 -19.81 30.64
CA LEU A 189 -19.55 -20.55 31.17
C LEU A 189 -19.14 -21.95 31.63
N ASN A 190 -19.64 -22.39 32.81
CA ASN A 190 -19.45 -23.74 33.31
C ASN A 190 -20.68 -24.59 32.94
N PRO A 191 -20.58 -25.55 31.98
CA PRO A 191 -21.72 -26.33 31.53
C PRO A 191 -22.40 -27.15 32.64
N ASN A 192 -21.61 -27.67 33.60
CA ASN A 192 -22.15 -28.47 34.71
C ASN A 192 -22.98 -27.64 35.67
N ARG A 193 -22.54 -26.42 35.94
CA ARG A 193 -23.30 -25.46 36.80
C ARG A 193 -24.56 -24.98 36.08
N LEU A 194 -24.48 -24.66 34.78
CA LEU A 194 -25.65 -24.29 33.98
C LEU A 194 -26.71 -25.41 34.02
N ALA A 195 -26.29 -26.67 33.77
CA ALA A 195 -27.17 -27.80 33.82
C ALA A 195 -27.81 -28.04 35.18
N ALA A 196 -27.05 -27.79 36.30
CA ALA A 196 -27.57 -27.94 37.66
C ALA A 196 -28.70 -26.94 37.97
N TYR A 197 -28.67 -25.78 37.32
CA TYR A 197 -29.73 -24.76 37.48
C TYR A 197 -30.75 -24.74 36.33
N ASN A 198 -30.75 -25.79 35.47
CA ASN A 198 -31.61 -25.91 34.28
C ASN A 198 -31.56 -24.61 33.39
N MET A 199 -30.34 -24.16 33.07
CA MET A 199 -30.09 -23.00 32.23
C MET A 199 -29.34 -23.38 30.98
N VAL A 200 -29.55 -22.63 29.90
CA VAL A 200 -28.82 -22.70 28.64
C VAL A 200 -27.94 -21.46 28.44
N PRO A 201 -26.90 -21.51 27.62
CA PRO A 201 -26.05 -20.36 27.35
C PRO A 201 -26.81 -19.11 26.88
N GLN A 202 -27.91 -19.30 26.15
CA GLN A 202 -28.78 -18.20 25.68
C GLN A 202 -29.37 -17.41 26.83
N ASP A 203 -29.80 -18.06 27.93
CA ASP A 203 -30.36 -17.37 29.11
C ASP A 203 -29.34 -16.41 29.69
N VAL A 204 -28.05 -16.81 29.74
CA VAL A 204 -26.96 -15.97 30.24
C VAL A 204 -26.71 -14.79 29.29
N THR A 205 -26.66 -15.05 27.99
CA THR A 205 -26.45 -14.00 26.99
C THR A 205 -27.58 -12.96 27.04
N GLU A 206 -28.84 -13.43 27.20
CA GLU A 206 -30.00 -12.55 27.30
C GLU A 206 -29.99 -11.73 28.61
N ALA A 207 -29.62 -12.35 29.73
CA ALA A 207 -29.48 -11.65 30.99
C ALA A 207 -28.41 -10.55 30.97
N ILE A 208 -27.25 -10.84 30.38
CA ILE A 208 -26.18 -9.84 30.16
C ILE A 208 -26.71 -8.72 29.26
N ARG A 209 -27.34 -9.05 28.11
CA ARG A 209 -27.88 -8.06 27.18
C ARG A 209 -28.90 -7.12 27.86
N ASN A 210 -29.75 -7.66 28.70
CA ASN A 210 -30.81 -6.89 29.35
C ASN A 210 -30.30 -6.01 30.50
N GLN A 211 -29.19 -6.34 31.16
CA GLN A 211 -28.67 -5.62 32.33
C GLN A 211 -27.45 -4.78 32.01
N ASN A 212 -26.66 -5.12 30.95
CA ASN A 212 -25.50 -4.35 30.53
C ASN A 212 -25.86 -3.39 29.39
N ILE A 213 -26.78 -2.48 29.64
CA ILE A 213 -27.26 -1.47 28.69
C ILE A 213 -26.92 -0.08 29.15
N GLU A 214 -26.55 0.78 28.20
CA GLU A 214 -26.48 2.22 28.43
C GLU A 214 -27.82 2.82 28.00
N ALA A 215 -28.56 3.36 28.97
CA ALA A 215 -29.85 3.96 28.74
C ALA A 215 -29.81 5.45 29.01
N ALA A 216 -30.53 6.21 28.20
CA ALA A 216 -30.79 7.63 28.45
C ALA A 216 -32.22 7.79 28.96
N PRO A 217 -32.46 7.68 30.26
CA PRO A 217 -33.81 7.66 30.82
C PRO A 217 -34.52 9.01 30.72
N GLY A 218 -33.81 10.05 30.28
CA GLY A 218 -34.39 11.37 30.06
C GLY A 218 -34.35 12.29 31.27
N LYS A 219 -35.36 13.13 31.38
CA LYS A 219 -35.46 14.16 32.43
C LYS A 219 -36.86 14.11 33.06
N THR A 220 -36.94 14.34 34.34
CA THR A 220 -38.22 14.54 35.02
C THR A 220 -38.35 15.98 35.48
N GLY A 221 -39.59 16.46 35.72
CA GLY A 221 -39.85 17.83 36.11
C GLY A 221 -39.86 18.82 34.94
N ILE A 222 -40.21 18.37 33.74
CA ILE A 222 -40.39 19.29 32.61
C ILE A 222 -41.60 20.16 32.86
N SER A 223 -41.39 21.48 32.90
CA SER A 223 -42.48 22.46 33.10
C SER A 223 -43.30 22.57 31.79
N SER A 224 -44.63 22.63 31.95
CA SER A 224 -45.56 22.96 30.89
C SER A 224 -46.48 24.09 31.33
N ASP A 225 -47.17 24.74 30.38
CA ASP A 225 -48.14 25.83 30.70
C ASP A 225 -49.28 25.39 31.64
N LYS A 226 -49.56 24.09 31.67
CA LYS A 226 -50.60 23.52 32.57
C LYS A 226 -50.09 23.01 33.90
N LEU A 227 -48.79 22.67 33.97
CA LEU A 227 -48.14 22.11 35.14
C LEU A 227 -46.74 22.74 35.30
N PRO A 228 -46.67 23.94 35.89
CA PRO A 228 -45.40 24.60 36.12
C PRO A 228 -44.58 23.84 37.18
N GLN A 229 -43.35 23.50 36.85
CA GLN A 229 -42.40 22.82 37.73
C GLN A 229 -41.19 23.72 37.95
N GLN A 230 -40.78 23.85 39.23
CA GLN A 230 -39.65 24.70 39.60
C GLN A 230 -38.29 24.02 39.44
N LEU A 231 -38.25 22.69 39.44
CA LEU A 231 -37.02 21.90 39.35
C LEU A 231 -37.12 20.82 38.28
N GLN A 232 -36.09 20.73 37.51
CA GLN A 232 -35.91 19.68 36.50
C GLN A 232 -34.74 18.79 36.91
N TYR A 233 -34.96 17.49 36.99
CA TYR A 233 -33.92 16.50 37.31
C TYR A 233 -33.54 15.72 36.04
N VAL A 234 -32.25 15.65 35.75
CA VAL A 234 -31.72 14.73 34.75
C VAL A 234 -31.57 13.37 35.43
N LEU A 235 -32.23 12.36 34.87
CA LEU A 235 -32.09 11.00 35.36
C LEU A 235 -30.78 10.41 34.80
N GLN A 236 -29.96 9.85 35.67
CA GLN A 236 -28.73 9.19 35.31
C GLN A 236 -28.89 7.69 35.54
N TYR A 237 -28.59 6.91 34.52
CA TYR A 237 -28.61 5.44 34.59
C TYR A 237 -27.18 4.94 34.55
N THR A 238 -26.82 4.12 35.51
CA THR A 238 -25.51 3.45 35.60
C THR A 238 -25.74 1.97 35.35
N GLY A 239 -25.79 1.56 34.11
CA GLY A 239 -26.13 0.18 33.75
C GLY A 239 -25.13 -0.53 32.85
N LYS A 240 -24.08 0.17 32.37
CA LYS A 240 -23.00 -0.45 31.65
C LYS A 240 -21.88 -0.79 32.63
N PHE A 241 -21.63 -2.08 32.79
CA PHE A 241 -20.60 -2.59 33.67
C PHE A 241 -19.22 -2.45 33.05
N SER A 242 -18.19 -2.21 33.86
CA SER A 242 -16.81 -1.99 33.43
C SER A 242 -15.82 -2.93 34.09
N THR A 243 -16.18 -3.60 35.17
CA THR A 243 -15.29 -4.51 35.91
C THR A 243 -15.85 -5.94 35.93
N ALA A 244 -14.94 -6.91 36.11
CA ALA A 244 -15.33 -8.34 36.19
C ALA A 244 -16.26 -8.60 37.41
N GLU A 245 -16.06 -7.85 38.51
CA GLU A 245 -16.87 -7.94 39.71
C GLU A 245 -18.31 -7.47 39.44
N GLU A 246 -18.50 -6.35 38.74
CA GLU A 246 -19.82 -5.85 38.35
C GLU A 246 -20.55 -6.83 37.44
N TYR A 247 -19.87 -7.38 36.44
CA TYR A 247 -20.44 -8.44 35.59
C TYR A 247 -20.85 -9.67 36.41
N GLY A 248 -20.05 -10.03 37.43
CA GLY A 248 -20.35 -11.16 38.34
C GLY A 248 -21.66 -10.99 39.07
N GLU A 249 -22.08 -9.78 39.34
CA GLU A 249 -23.32 -9.46 40.08
C GLU A 249 -24.59 -9.47 39.21
N ILE A 250 -24.47 -9.66 37.88
CA ILE A 250 -25.61 -9.79 36.96
C ILE A 250 -26.52 -10.92 37.45
N VAL A 251 -27.81 -10.64 37.65
CA VAL A 251 -28.81 -11.62 38.09
C VAL A 251 -29.31 -12.44 36.88
N LEU A 252 -29.13 -13.74 36.96
CA LEU A 252 -29.61 -14.67 35.93
C LEU A 252 -31.03 -15.16 36.21
N LYS A 253 -31.30 -15.54 37.45
CA LYS A 253 -32.57 -16.15 37.83
C LYS A 253 -32.85 -15.99 39.31
N ALA A 254 -34.11 -15.81 39.71
CA ALA A 254 -34.55 -15.97 41.11
C ALA A 254 -34.85 -17.46 41.39
N LEU A 255 -34.29 -17.96 42.49
CA LEU A 255 -34.48 -19.33 42.92
C LEU A 255 -35.74 -19.46 43.79
N PRO A 256 -36.32 -20.69 43.92
CA PRO A 256 -37.53 -20.91 44.70
C PRO A 256 -37.38 -20.56 46.20
N ASP A 257 -36.18 -20.58 46.73
CA ASP A 257 -35.83 -20.23 48.11
C ASP A 257 -35.70 -18.70 48.34
N GLY A 258 -35.92 -17.90 47.30
CA GLY A 258 -35.77 -16.46 47.33
C GLY A 258 -34.34 -15.92 47.10
N SER A 259 -33.37 -16.82 46.94
CA SER A 259 -32.01 -16.42 46.60
C SER A 259 -31.90 -16.05 45.11
N LEU A 260 -30.87 -15.22 44.75
CA LEU A 260 -30.62 -14.80 43.39
C LEU A 260 -29.40 -15.55 42.84
N LEU A 261 -29.59 -16.27 41.74
CA LEU A 261 -28.51 -16.85 40.98
C LEU A 261 -27.83 -15.76 40.16
N ARG A 262 -26.53 -15.60 40.34
CA ARG A 262 -25.73 -14.57 39.69
C ARG A 262 -24.78 -15.16 38.68
N LEU A 263 -24.25 -14.33 37.76
CA LEU A 263 -23.35 -14.77 36.69
C LEU A 263 -22.08 -15.43 37.24
N LYS A 264 -21.52 -14.91 38.35
CA LYS A 264 -20.36 -15.51 39.05
C LYS A 264 -20.59 -16.94 39.55
N ASP A 265 -21.85 -17.35 39.77
CA ASP A 265 -22.17 -18.68 40.27
C ASP A 265 -22.06 -19.74 39.18
N VAL A 266 -22.21 -19.37 37.90
CA VAL A 266 -22.22 -20.26 36.75
C VAL A 266 -21.08 -20.02 35.76
N ALA A 267 -20.31 -18.92 35.96
CA ALA A 267 -19.23 -18.53 35.04
C ALA A 267 -18.00 -17.99 35.77
N THR A 268 -16.84 -18.06 35.12
CA THR A 268 -15.66 -17.28 35.51
C THR A 268 -15.57 -16.08 34.59
N ILE A 269 -15.35 -14.89 35.16
CA ILE A 269 -15.35 -13.63 34.44
C ILE A 269 -13.96 -13.01 34.53
N GLU A 270 -13.40 -12.65 33.40
CA GLU A 270 -12.05 -12.11 33.29
C GLU A 270 -12.04 -10.93 32.31
N PHE A 271 -11.30 -9.89 32.65
CA PHE A 271 -10.99 -8.81 31.72
C PHE A 271 -9.75 -9.20 30.92
N ASP A 272 -9.94 -9.62 29.68
CA ASP A 272 -8.89 -10.19 28.86
C ASP A 272 -9.03 -9.78 27.37
N SER A 273 -8.28 -10.43 26.49
CA SER A 273 -8.31 -10.18 25.05
C SER A 273 -9.58 -10.72 24.40
N GLU A 274 -10.10 -10.00 23.40
CA GLU A 274 -11.22 -10.46 22.58
C GLU A 274 -10.86 -11.71 21.78
N ASP A 275 -9.64 -11.80 21.23
CA ASP A 275 -9.17 -12.89 20.39
C ASP A 275 -7.81 -13.44 20.86
N TYR A 276 -7.57 -14.73 20.65
CA TYR A 276 -6.32 -15.44 20.99
C TYR A 276 -5.69 -16.13 19.76
N ASN A 277 -6.26 -15.97 18.57
CA ASN A 277 -5.87 -16.72 17.38
C ASN A 277 -4.48 -16.36 16.86
N MET A 278 -4.01 -15.15 17.13
CA MET A 278 -2.70 -14.69 16.69
C MET A 278 -1.88 -14.17 17.86
N THR A 279 -0.60 -14.50 17.89
CA THR A 279 0.39 -13.90 18.80
C THR A 279 1.52 -13.33 17.97
N SER A 280 2.07 -12.21 18.41
CA SER A 280 3.24 -11.59 17.80
C SER A 280 4.41 -11.58 18.77
N MET A 281 5.56 -12.03 18.30
CA MET A 281 6.81 -12.05 19.07
C MET A 281 7.96 -11.47 18.26
N THR A 282 8.80 -10.69 18.91
CA THR A 282 10.04 -10.16 18.33
C THR A 282 11.18 -10.48 19.29
N ASP A 283 12.21 -11.17 18.80
CA ASP A 283 13.36 -11.61 19.61
C ASP A 283 12.96 -12.39 20.87
N GLY A 284 11.93 -13.25 20.75
CA GLY A 284 11.42 -14.07 21.85
C GLY A 284 10.58 -13.29 22.89
N ARG A 285 10.25 -12.03 22.64
CA ARG A 285 9.43 -11.17 23.52
C ARG A 285 8.07 -10.89 22.89
N PRO A 286 7.01 -10.76 23.69
CA PRO A 286 5.73 -10.31 23.21
C PRO A 286 5.84 -8.95 22.51
N SER A 287 5.22 -8.83 21.33
CA SER A 287 5.25 -7.59 20.55
C SER A 287 3.90 -7.31 19.90
N ALA A 288 3.65 -6.04 19.56
CA ALA A 288 2.59 -5.63 18.67
C ALA A 288 3.19 -5.33 17.29
N SER A 289 2.89 -6.18 16.31
CA SER A 289 3.37 -5.99 14.93
C SER A 289 2.40 -5.15 14.14
N ILE A 290 2.86 -3.99 13.69
CA ILE A 290 2.10 -3.05 12.87
C ILE A 290 2.50 -3.24 11.42
N MET A 291 1.52 -3.58 10.58
CA MET A 291 1.65 -3.66 9.14
C MET A 291 1.30 -2.30 8.53
N ILE A 292 2.18 -1.76 7.70
CA ILE A 292 1.98 -0.48 7.03
C ILE A 292 2.05 -0.70 5.53
N LYS A 293 1.00 -0.29 4.81
CA LYS A 293 0.90 -0.35 3.35
C LYS A 293 0.82 1.05 2.76
N GLN A 294 1.34 1.18 1.56
CA GLN A 294 1.42 2.43 0.81
C GLN A 294 0.12 2.72 0.06
N ARG A 295 -0.29 3.98 0.02
CA ARG A 295 -1.33 4.43 -0.93
C ARG A 295 -0.77 4.38 -2.36
N PRO A 296 -1.52 3.84 -3.34
CA PRO A 296 -1.09 3.86 -4.74
C PRO A 296 -0.70 5.25 -5.21
N GLY A 297 0.40 5.35 -5.98
CA GLY A 297 0.91 6.60 -6.53
C GLY A 297 1.71 7.48 -5.55
N SER A 298 1.85 7.11 -4.27
CA SER A 298 2.70 7.86 -3.33
C SER A 298 4.18 7.46 -3.46
N ASN A 299 5.08 8.26 -2.89
CA ASN A 299 6.52 8.00 -2.89
C ASN A 299 6.89 7.14 -1.67
N ALA A 300 7.20 5.85 -1.87
CA ALA A 300 7.53 4.90 -0.81
C ALA A 300 8.66 5.39 0.10
N ARG A 301 9.71 5.97 -0.47
CA ARG A 301 10.89 6.43 0.27
C ARG A 301 10.54 7.58 1.20
N GLU A 302 9.78 8.55 0.72
CA GLU A 302 9.34 9.72 1.48
C GLU A 302 8.41 9.29 2.63
N VAL A 303 7.41 8.45 2.33
CA VAL A 303 6.48 7.92 3.33
C VAL A 303 7.22 7.18 4.45
N ILE A 304 8.18 6.30 4.10
CA ILE A 304 9.00 5.58 5.08
C ILE A 304 9.82 6.53 5.94
N GLN A 305 10.40 7.58 5.35
CA GLN A 305 11.16 8.57 6.10
C GLN A 305 10.26 9.34 7.08
N ASN A 306 9.06 9.72 6.65
CA ASN A 306 8.08 10.39 7.50
C ASN A 306 7.62 9.48 8.65
N ILE A 307 7.40 8.18 8.38
CA ILE A 307 7.09 7.19 9.42
C ILE A 307 8.23 7.09 10.44
N LYS A 308 9.49 6.98 9.99
CA LYS A 308 10.65 6.89 10.88
C LYS A 308 10.80 8.13 11.76
N THR A 309 10.63 9.32 11.17
CA THR A 309 10.66 10.59 11.90
C THR A 309 9.55 10.64 12.94
N LYS A 310 8.31 10.28 12.55
CA LYS A 310 7.17 10.26 13.45
C LYS A 310 7.34 9.24 14.59
N MET A 311 7.87 8.07 14.29
CA MET A 311 8.18 7.06 15.32
C MET A 311 9.24 7.52 16.33
N ALA A 312 10.24 8.27 15.88
CA ALA A 312 11.22 8.87 16.79
C ALA A 312 10.56 9.90 17.73
N GLU A 313 9.68 10.77 17.20
CA GLU A 313 8.90 11.73 18.01
C GLU A 313 8.00 11.03 19.04
N ILE A 314 7.29 9.98 18.63
CA ILE A 314 6.40 9.21 19.51
C ILE A 314 7.23 8.50 20.60
N LYS A 315 8.40 7.97 20.25
CA LYS A 315 9.31 7.32 21.21
C LYS A 315 9.73 8.29 22.31
N GLU A 316 10.10 9.50 21.98
CA GLU A 316 10.52 10.51 22.94
C GLU A 316 9.36 11.02 23.82
N SER A 317 8.17 11.13 23.26
CA SER A 317 7.03 11.77 23.92
C SER A 317 6.12 10.82 24.71
N SER A 318 6.01 9.55 24.27
CA SER A 318 4.90 8.68 24.71
C SER A 318 5.33 7.29 25.18
N PHE A 319 6.54 6.80 24.84
CA PHE A 319 6.93 5.44 25.22
C PHE A 319 7.12 5.33 26.75
N ALA A 320 6.54 4.27 27.32
CA ALA A 320 6.80 3.93 28.72
C ALA A 320 8.23 3.39 28.90
N PRO A 321 8.82 3.51 30.11
CA PRO A 321 10.14 2.96 30.39
C PRO A 321 10.21 1.47 30.01
N GLY A 322 11.29 1.07 29.33
CA GLY A 322 11.49 -0.30 28.84
C GLY A 322 10.80 -0.63 27.51
N MET A 323 9.97 0.25 26.96
CA MET A 323 9.41 0.05 25.61
C MET A 323 10.37 0.52 24.52
N ASP A 324 10.37 -0.21 23.43
CA ASP A 324 11.12 0.14 22.21
C ASP A 324 10.39 -0.37 20.97
N TYR A 325 10.88 0.03 19.80
CA TYR A 325 10.36 -0.48 18.54
C TYR A 325 11.50 -0.98 17.64
N ASN A 326 11.17 -1.95 16.80
CA ASN A 326 12.04 -2.49 15.78
C ASN A 326 11.34 -2.53 14.43
N ILE A 327 12.08 -2.22 13.36
CA ILE A 327 11.58 -2.33 11.98
C ILE A 327 12.14 -3.63 11.41
N SER A 328 11.28 -4.66 11.32
CA SER A 328 11.65 -5.98 10.82
C SER A 328 11.66 -6.06 9.30
N TYR A 329 10.80 -5.29 8.63
CA TYR A 329 10.76 -5.16 7.18
C TYR A 329 10.68 -3.70 6.78
N ASP A 330 11.50 -3.30 5.84
CA ASP A 330 11.60 -1.94 5.31
C ASP A 330 11.95 -2.00 3.82
N VAL A 331 10.97 -1.66 3.01
CA VAL A 331 11.12 -1.69 1.54
C VAL A 331 12.15 -0.68 1.05
N SER A 332 12.41 0.39 1.80
CA SER A 332 13.41 1.39 1.39
C SER A 332 14.82 0.83 1.34
N ARG A 333 15.17 -0.13 2.20
CA ARG A 333 16.48 -0.79 2.18
C ARG A 333 16.74 -1.49 0.85
N PHE A 334 15.73 -2.20 0.36
CA PHE A 334 15.81 -2.87 -0.94
C PHE A 334 15.85 -1.87 -2.09
N LEU A 335 15.00 -0.83 -2.05
CA LEU A 335 14.98 0.24 -3.04
C LEU A 335 16.31 0.97 -3.13
N ASP A 336 16.86 1.39 -1.98
CA ASP A 336 18.14 2.11 -1.93
C ASP A 336 19.29 1.24 -2.45
N ALA A 337 19.35 -0.03 -2.05
CA ALA A 337 20.36 -0.98 -2.55
C ALA A 337 20.23 -1.19 -4.08
N SER A 338 19.01 -1.29 -4.57
CA SER A 338 18.73 -1.47 -6.01
C SER A 338 19.10 -0.23 -6.81
N ILE A 339 18.71 0.97 -6.35
CA ILE A 339 19.06 2.24 -6.99
C ILE A 339 20.58 2.43 -7.00
N GLN A 340 21.27 2.18 -5.88
CA GLN A 340 22.73 2.26 -5.81
C GLN A 340 23.40 1.28 -6.77
N SER A 341 22.91 0.03 -6.86
CA SER A 341 23.43 -0.96 -7.79
C SER A 341 23.28 -0.51 -9.24
N VAL A 342 22.12 0.03 -9.60
CA VAL A 342 21.87 0.55 -10.96
C VAL A 342 22.73 1.76 -11.24
N LEU A 343 22.82 2.74 -10.33
CA LEU A 343 23.69 3.91 -10.52
C LEU A 343 25.16 3.52 -10.68
N LYS A 344 25.63 2.53 -9.91
CA LYS A 344 26.97 1.96 -10.06
C LYS A 344 27.14 1.32 -11.43
N THR A 345 26.20 0.50 -11.86
CA THR A 345 26.22 -0.14 -13.20
C THR A 345 26.19 0.89 -14.32
N LEU A 346 25.38 1.94 -14.19
CA LEU A 346 25.34 3.07 -15.14
C LEU A 346 26.71 3.75 -15.25
N LEU A 347 27.35 4.01 -14.11
CA LEU A 347 28.69 4.61 -14.08
C LEU A 347 29.74 3.69 -14.70
N GLU A 348 29.72 2.42 -14.34
CA GLU A 348 30.63 1.40 -14.90
C GLU A 348 30.45 1.25 -16.41
N ALA A 349 29.20 1.18 -16.89
CA ALA A 349 28.87 1.12 -18.31
C ALA A 349 29.35 2.38 -19.03
N PHE A 350 29.13 3.56 -18.45
CA PHE A 350 29.57 4.84 -19.01
C PHE A 350 31.11 4.89 -19.14
N ILE A 351 31.84 4.49 -18.11
CA ILE A 351 33.32 4.46 -18.11
C ILE A 351 33.82 3.47 -19.17
N LEU A 352 33.24 2.28 -19.23
CA LEU A 352 33.65 1.23 -20.15
C LEU A 352 33.42 1.69 -21.61
N VAL A 353 32.25 2.26 -21.88
CA VAL A 353 31.92 2.84 -23.20
C VAL A 353 32.89 3.96 -23.55
N PHE A 354 33.19 4.88 -22.62
CA PHE A 354 34.14 5.97 -22.83
C PHE A 354 35.52 5.43 -23.22
N ILE A 355 36.02 4.37 -22.52
CA ILE A 355 37.30 3.74 -22.79
C ILE A 355 37.29 3.09 -24.19
N VAL A 356 36.23 2.33 -24.52
CA VAL A 356 36.12 1.66 -25.83
C VAL A 356 36.13 2.69 -26.97
N VAL A 357 35.27 3.72 -26.86
CA VAL A 357 35.17 4.80 -27.85
C VAL A 357 36.53 5.51 -28.01
N TYR A 358 37.23 5.77 -26.89
CA TYR A 358 38.54 6.41 -26.90
C TYR A 358 39.61 5.54 -27.62
N ILE A 359 39.60 4.23 -27.38
CA ILE A 359 40.54 3.29 -28.06
C ILE A 359 40.32 3.30 -29.59
N PHE A 360 39.06 3.33 -30.04
CA PHE A 360 38.74 3.33 -31.46
C PHE A 360 38.97 4.66 -32.15
N LEU A 361 38.55 5.77 -31.54
CA LEU A 361 38.68 7.11 -32.16
C LEU A 361 40.06 7.73 -31.97
N GLN A 362 40.82 7.32 -30.95
CA GLN A 362 42.16 7.85 -30.58
C GLN A 362 42.22 9.38 -30.48
N ASP A 363 41.05 10.04 -30.30
CA ASP A 363 40.91 11.49 -30.11
C ASP A 363 39.98 11.79 -28.95
N PHE A 364 40.55 12.43 -27.91
CA PHE A 364 39.82 12.75 -26.69
C PHE A 364 38.64 13.71 -26.95
N ARG A 365 38.79 14.66 -27.87
CA ARG A 365 37.72 15.64 -28.16
C ARG A 365 36.51 14.98 -28.82
N SER A 366 36.76 14.08 -29.77
CA SER A 366 35.72 13.31 -30.44
C SER A 366 35.02 12.34 -29.50
N THR A 367 35.75 11.74 -28.54
CA THR A 367 35.20 10.85 -27.52
C THR A 367 34.30 11.59 -26.53
N LEU A 368 34.58 12.88 -26.26
CA LEU A 368 33.76 13.66 -25.32
C LEU A 368 32.33 13.91 -25.83
N ILE A 369 32.10 13.84 -27.16
CA ILE A 369 30.77 14.06 -27.77
C ILE A 369 29.76 12.98 -27.34
N PRO A 370 30.01 11.68 -27.54
CA PRO A 370 29.16 10.62 -27.02
C PRO A 370 29.07 10.64 -25.48
N ALA A 371 30.17 10.98 -24.80
CA ALA A 371 30.23 11.04 -23.35
C ALA A 371 29.31 12.12 -22.75
N ILE A 372 29.04 13.20 -23.44
CA ILE A 372 28.07 14.23 -23.00
C ILE A 372 26.65 13.86 -23.44
N ALA A 373 26.48 13.26 -24.62
CA ALA A 373 25.16 12.91 -25.15
C ALA A 373 24.42 11.91 -24.23
N VAL A 374 25.12 10.92 -23.68
CA VAL A 374 24.53 9.87 -22.81
C VAL A 374 23.88 10.45 -21.55
N PRO A 375 24.57 11.25 -20.72
CA PRO A 375 23.91 11.87 -19.55
C PRO A 375 22.75 12.80 -19.93
N VAL A 376 22.84 13.54 -21.02
CA VAL A 376 21.78 14.45 -21.46
C VAL A 376 20.52 13.67 -21.83
N SER A 377 20.63 12.62 -22.61
CA SER A 377 19.50 11.77 -22.99
C SER A 377 18.93 10.99 -21.79
N LEU A 378 19.80 10.50 -20.90
CA LEU A 378 19.38 9.80 -19.68
C LEU A 378 18.55 10.68 -18.76
N VAL A 379 19.06 11.87 -18.47
CA VAL A 379 18.32 12.84 -17.64
C VAL A 379 17.04 13.30 -18.33
N GLY A 380 17.09 13.55 -19.64
CA GLY A 380 15.93 13.94 -20.42
C GLY A 380 14.80 12.89 -20.44
N THR A 381 15.14 11.61 -20.36
CA THR A 381 14.14 10.53 -20.33
C THR A 381 13.23 10.62 -19.11
N PHE A 382 13.73 11.05 -17.96
CA PHE A 382 12.90 11.20 -16.76
C PHE A 382 11.78 12.23 -16.94
N PHE A 383 11.99 13.29 -17.69
CA PHE A 383 10.94 14.26 -18.03
C PHE A 383 9.79 13.58 -18.83
N PHE A 384 10.12 12.78 -19.82
CA PHE A 384 9.11 12.07 -20.60
C PHE A 384 8.43 10.97 -19.78
N MET A 385 9.15 10.31 -18.85
CA MET A 385 8.57 9.34 -17.92
C MET A 385 7.51 10.02 -17.04
N GLU A 386 7.78 11.22 -16.54
CA GLU A 386 6.82 11.99 -15.73
C GLU A 386 5.58 12.35 -16.55
N MET A 387 5.74 12.83 -17.79
CA MET A 387 4.63 13.11 -18.70
C MET A 387 3.72 11.89 -18.95
N LEU A 388 4.29 10.68 -18.95
CA LEU A 388 3.54 9.43 -19.17
C LEU A 388 3.00 8.84 -17.85
N GLY A 389 3.22 9.49 -16.69
CA GLY A 389 2.79 9.01 -15.38
C GLY A 389 3.54 7.75 -14.93
N PHE A 390 4.80 7.58 -15.33
CA PHE A 390 5.63 6.44 -14.92
C PHE A 390 6.29 6.74 -13.57
N SER A 391 6.75 5.68 -12.90
CA SER A 391 7.54 5.75 -11.68
C SER A 391 8.99 5.35 -11.93
N ILE A 392 9.88 5.83 -11.06
CA ILE A 392 11.23 5.27 -10.97
C ILE A 392 11.12 3.93 -10.24
N ASN A 393 11.34 2.85 -10.96
CA ASN A 393 11.29 1.49 -10.43
C ASN A 393 12.38 0.63 -11.06
N MET A 394 12.53 -0.61 -10.55
CA MET A 394 13.60 -1.50 -11.04
C MET A 394 13.57 -1.70 -12.56
N LEU A 395 12.37 -1.80 -13.16
CA LEU A 395 12.24 -2.05 -14.59
C LEU A 395 12.64 -0.85 -15.43
N THR A 396 12.20 0.34 -15.03
CA THR A 396 12.56 1.58 -15.72
C THR A 396 14.06 1.86 -15.61
N LEU A 397 14.66 1.53 -14.46
CA LEU A 397 16.11 1.64 -14.27
C LEU A 397 16.89 0.62 -15.13
N PHE A 398 16.44 -0.63 -15.23
CA PHE A 398 17.04 -1.61 -16.15
C PHE A 398 16.88 -1.22 -17.61
N ALA A 399 15.74 -0.64 -17.98
CA ALA A 399 15.51 -0.10 -19.31
C ALA A 399 16.53 0.99 -19.65
N LEU A 400 16.84 1.87 -18.71
CA LEU A 400 17.86 2.92 -18.88
C LEU A 400 19.26 2.32 -19.07
N VAL A 401 19.63 1.29 -18.30
CA VAL A 401 20.93 0.60 -18.48
C VAL A 401 21.05 -0.01 -19.88
N LEU A 402 20.00 -0.71 -20.33
CA LEU A 402 19.97 -1.31 -21.66
C LEU A 402 20.05 -0.25 -22.76
N ALA A 403 19.33 0.83 -22.61
CA ALA A 403 19.23 1.90 -23.59
C ALA A 403 20.56 2.67 -23.78
N ILE A 404 21.44 2.72 -22.77
CA ILE A 404 22.77 3.35 -22.89
C ILE A 404 23.55 2.74 -24.07
N GLY A 405 23.58 1.41 -24.16
CA GLY A 405 24.29 0.74 -25.26
C GLY A 405 23.78 1.17 -26.65
N ILE A 406 22.47 1.28 -26.80
CA ILE A 406 21.80 1.65 -28.04
C ILE A 406 22.11 3.10 -28.48
N VAL A 407 22.07 4.02 -27.53
CA VAL A 407 22.32 5.46 -27.77
C VAL A 407 23.79 5.69 -28.14
N VAL A 408 24.68 5.00 -27.41
CA VAL A 408 26.10 5.13 -27.66
C VAL A 408 26.47 4.64 -29.05
N ASP A 409 25.88 3.55 -29.52
CA ASP A 409 26.10 3.03 -30.90
C ASP A 409 25.75 4.10 -31.95
N ASN A 410 24.61 4.75 -31.83
CA ASN A 410 24.21 5.81 -32.73
C ASN A 410 25.18 7.01 -32.69
N ALA A 411 25.61 7.41 -31.51
CA ALA A 411 26.55 8.52 -31.35
C ALA A 411 27.93 8.18 -31.91
N ILE A 412 28.41 6.95 -31.73
CA ILE A 412 29.69 6.48 -32.30
C ILE A 412 29.67 6.56 -33.82
N VAL A 413 28.63 6.01 -34.45
CA VAL A 413 28.50 5.99 -35.92
C VAL A 413 28.53 7.41 -36.50
N VAL A 414 27.86 8.36 -35.85
CA VAL A 414 27.86 9.75 -36.29
C VAL A 414 29.26 10.38 -36.17
N VAL A 415 29.90 10.20 -35.02
CA VAL A 415 31.23 10.80 -34.75
C VAL A 415 32.28 10.18 -35.68
N GLU A 416 32.26 8.85 -35.88
CA GLU A 416 33.16 8.15 -36.78
C GLU A 416 33.01 8.64 -38.24
N ALA A 417 31.76 8.74 -38.74
CA ALA A 417 31.51 9.23 -40.09
C ALA A 417 32.03 10.68 -40.27
N VAL A 418 31.86 11.55 -39.28
CA VAL A 418 32.41 12.92 -39.32
C VAL A 418 33.95 12.90 -39.31
N HIS A 419 34.53 12.04 -38.45
CA HIS A 419 35.98 11.92 -38.31
C HIS A 419 36.63 11.44 -39.62
N VAL A 420 36.04 10.42 -40.26
CA VAL A 420 36.49 9.91 -41.57
C VAL A 420 36.46 11.02 -42.61
N LYS A 421 35.38 11.82 -42.71
CA LYS A 421 35.28 12.95 -43.64
C LYS A 421 36.31 14.04 -43.38
N MET A 422 36.62 14.30 -42.10
CA MET A 422 37.66 15.28 -41.77
C MET A 422 39.06 14.81 -42.15
N HIS A 423 39.40 13.54 -41.94
CA HIS A 423 40.72 13.01 -42.19
C HIS A 423 40.97 12.63 -43.66
N HIS A 424 40.05 11.90 -44.30
CA HIS A 424 40.21 11.43 -45.67
C HIS A 424 39.91 12.50 -46.71
N GLU A 425 38.83 13.28 -46.53
CA GLU A 425 38.42 14.32 -47.46
C GLU A 425 38.97 15.70 -47.12
N LYS A 426 39.68 15.82 -45.99
CA LYS A 426 40.27 17.09 -45.46
C LYS A 426 39.25 18.23 -45.35
N LEU A 427 37.99 17.89 -45.05
CA LEU A 427 36.92 18.89 -44.88
C LEU A 427 37.01 19.58 -43.53
N SER A 428 36.56 20.85 -43.47
CA SER A 428 36.39 21.55 -42.20
C SER A 428 35.31 20.84 -41.37
N PRO A 429 35.35 20.92 -40.02
CA PRO A 429 34.38 20.23 -39.12
C PRO A 429 32.91 20.45 -39.50
N TYR A 430 32.54 21.65 -39.87
CA TYR A 430 31.19 22.02 -40.32
C TYR A 430 30.81 21.28 -41.63
N LYS A 431 31.69 21.31 -42.63
CA LYS A 431 31.42 20.63 -43.92
C LYS A 431 31.42 19.12 -43.79
N ALA A 432 32.32 18.58 -42.97
CA ALA A 432 32.39 17.16 -42.66
C ALA A 432 31.11 16.69 -41.98
N SER A 433 30.61 17.41 -40.99
CA SER A 433 29.35 17.09 -40.31
C SER A 433 28.13 17.12 -41.23
N VAL A 434 28.06 18.12 -42.15
CA VAL A 434 26.97 18.19 -43.14
C VAL A 434 27.07 17.03 -44.14
N ALA A 435 28.28 16.67 -44.60
CA ALA A 435 28.51 15.55 -45.53
C ALA A 435 28.15 14.20 -44.86
N ALA A 436 28.64 13.96 -43.65
CA ALA A 436 28.35 12.75 -42.89
C ALA A 436 26.86 12.55 -42.68
N ILE A 437 26.14 13.59 -42.17
CA ILE A 437 24.67 13.49 -41.95
C ILE A 437 23.89 13.27 -43.26
N ASN A 438 24.37 13.78 -44.41
CA ASN A 438 23.71 13.49 -45.69
C ASN A 438 23.87 12.01 -46.09
N GLU A 439 24.96 11.40 -45.72
CA GLU A 439 25.26 9.99 -46.06
C GLU A 439 24.59 9.02 -45.10
N ILE A 440 24.71 9.24 -43.79
CA ILE A 440 24.24 8.30 -42.78
C ILE A 440 22.86 8.65 -42.19
N GLY A 441 22.31 9.85 -42.46
CA GLY A 441 21.04 10.29 -41.84
C GLY A 441 19.86 9.36 -42.16
N GLY A 442 19.83 8.76 -43.37
CA GLY A 442 18.82 7.73 -43.67
C GLY A 442 18.96 6.46 -42.83
N ALA A 443 20.20 6.03 -42.58
CA ALA A 443 20.47 4.87 -41.73
C ALA A 443 20.05 5.11 -40.27
N ILE A 444 20.32 6.30 -39.72
CA ILE A 444 19.93 6.65 -38.34
C ILE A 444 18.40 6.63 -38.19
N ILE A 445 17.68 7.21 -39.17
CA ILE A 445 16.20 7.15 -39.16
C ILE A 445 15.71 5.70 -39.25
N ALA A 446 16.33 4.89 -40.10
CA ALA A 446 15.98 3.47 -40.25
C ALA A 446 16.21 2.70 -38.93
N ILE A 447 17.34 2.89 -38.24
CA ILE A 447 17.64 2.28 -36.96
C ILE A 447 16.56 2.67 -35.90
N THR A 448 16.24 3.96 -35.82
CA THR A 448 15.20 4.45 -34.87
C THR A 448 13.82 3.84 -35.18
N LEU A 449 13.46 3.71 -36.47
CA LEU A 449 12.21 3.07 -36.89
C LEU A 449 12.18 1.57 -36.56
N VAL A 450 13.30 0.86 -36.78
CA VAL A 450 13.41 -0.56 -36.42
C VAL A 450 13.27 -0.76 -34.93
N MET A 451 13.95 0.05 -34.10
CA MET A 451 13.81 0.01 -32.66
C MET A 451 12.38 0.30 -32.21
N SER A 452 11.75 1.30 -32.84
CA SER A 452 10.34 1.61 -32.56
C SER A 452 9.42 0.44 -32.94
N ALA A 453 9.67 -0.22 -34.08
CA ALA A 453 8.89 -1.37 -34.52
C ALA A 453 9.01 -2.59 -33.58
N VAL A 454 10.13 -2.72 -32.85
CA VAL A 454 10.31 -3.76 -31.82
C VAL A 454 9.63 -3.39 -30.49
N PHE A 455 9.84 -2.19 -30.01
CA PHE A 455 9.36 -1.80 -28.67
C PHE A 455 7.90 -1.34 -28.63
N VAL A 456 7.38 -0.71 -29.69
CA VAL A 456 5.99 -0.21 -29.73
C VAL A 456 4.97 -1.33 -29.53
N PRO A 457 5.01 -2.48 -30.22
CA PRO A 457 4.05 -3.58 -29.99
C PRO A 457 4.06 -4.08 -28.54
N VAL A 458 5.23 -4.16 -27.91
CA VAL A 458 5.36 -4.58 -26.50
C VAL A 458 4.70 -3.56 -25.57
N GLY A 459 4.77 -2.28 -25.90
CA GLY A 459 4.09 -1.20 -25.16
C GLY A 459 2.55 -1.27 -25.22
N PHE A 460 1.96 -1.98 -26.17
CA PHE A 460 0.52 -2.18 -26.33
C PHE A 460 0.00 -3.52 -25.80
N MET A 461 0.85 -4.35 -25.20
CA MET A 461 0.42 -5.58 -24.55
C MET A 461 -0.59 -5.30 -23.44
N GLN A 462 -1.64 -6.13 -23.35
CA GLN A 462 -2.68 -6.02 -22.33
C GLN A 462 -2.42 -6.94 -21.14
N GLY A 463 -3.09 -6.65 -20.03
CA GLY A 463 -3.00 -7.42 -18.79
C GLY A 463 -1.80 -7.04 -17.92
N THR A 464 -1.62 -7.74 -16.80
CA THR A 464 -0.59 -7.47 -15.79
C THR A 464 0.82 -7.51 -16.38
N VAL A 465 1.08 -8.51 -17.22
CA VAL A 465 2.36 -8.66 -17.95
C VAL A 465 2.58 -7.50 -18.92
N GLY A 466 1.51 -7.03 -19.57
CA GLY A 466 1.57 -5.90 -20.47
C GLY A 466 1.99 -4.60 -19.78
N ILE A 467 1.47 -4.32 -18.59
CA ILE A 467 1.84 -3.11 -17.83
C ILE A 467 3.32 -3.16 -17.43
N PHE A 468 3.80 -4.34 -17.04
CA PHE A 468 5.19 -4.58 -16.70
C PHE A 468 6.11 -4.23 -17.88
N TYR A 469 5.84 -4.81 -19.04
CA TYR A 469 6.64 -4.57 -20.23
C TYR A 469 6.40 -3.21 -20.89
N ARG A 470 5.24 -2.60 -20.68
CA ARG A 470 4.93 -1.26 -21.20
C ARG A 470 5.87 -0.20 -20.67
N GLN A 471 6.05 -0.14 -19.34
CA GLN A 471 6.97 0.83 -18.74
C GLN A 471 8.42 0.58 -19.20
N PHE A 472 8.85 -0.67 -19.24
CA PHE A 472 10.17 -1.05 -19.73
C PHE A 472 10.39 -0.62 -21.20
N SER A 473 9.50 -1.05 -22.10
CA SER A 473 9.60 -0.79 -23.53
C SER A 473 9.51 0.68 -23.88
N LEU A 474 8.57 1.40 -23.30
CA LEU A 474 8.42 2.83 -23.56
C LEU A 474 9.58 3.62 -22.97
N THR A 475 10.15 3.24 -21.83
CA THR A 475 11.36 3.86 -21.30
C THR A 475 12.55 3.64 -22.24
N CYS A 476 12.76 2.43 -22.77
CA CYS A 476 13.78 2.17 -23.78
C CYS A 476 13.57 3.03 -25.04
N LEU A 477 12.33 3.12 -25.51
CA LEU A 477 11.99 3.92 -26.70
C LEU A 477 12.21 5.41 -26.48
N LEU A 478 11.79 5.94 -25.33
CA LEU A 478 11.96 7.34 -24.96
C LEU A 478 13.43 7.74 -24.90
N TYR A 479 14.27 6.88 -24.34
CA TYR A 479 15.69 7.14 -24.25
C TYR A 479 16.37 7.16 -25.62
N THR A 480 15.96 6.29 -26.54
CA THR A 480 16.55 6.18 -27.88
C THR A 480 16.02 7.23 -28.87
N SER A 481 14.85 7.81 -28.61
CA SER A 481 14.20 8.76 -29.52
C SER A 481 14.70 10.21 -29.39
N PRO A 482 15.03 10.76 -28.21
CA PRO A 482 15.54 12.14 -28.09
C PRO A 482 17.03 12.30 -28.37
N SER A 483 17.79 11.21 -28.48
CA SER A 483 19.21 11.21 -28.85
C SER A 483 19.39 11.33 -30.38
#